data_dad3ea4fca4d8bfb388f578c001d95a0
#
_entry.id   dad3ea4fca4d8bfb388f578c001d95a0
#
_cell.length_a   1.000
_cell.length_b   1.000
_cell.length_c   1.000
_cell.angle_alpha   90.00
_cell.angle_beta   90.00
_cell.angle_gamma   90.00
#
_symmetry.space_group_name_H-M   'P 1'
#
loop_
_entity.id
_entity.type
_entity.pdbx_description
1 polymer ?
#
loop_
_entity_poly.entity_id
_entity_poly.type
_entity_poly.pdbx_seq_one_letter_code
_entity_poly.pdbx_strand_id
1 'polypeptide(L)'
;VTWELGRTGKLTPLAHVEAVDFAGVTVRKATLNNYGDIQRKRLLLGCTVWIRRSNDVIPEITGRVEDGSTGSEIAKPTVCPACGEPLVERGANLYCVNRQTCRPQAVARLAHFAGRDAMDITSLSEKTAGQLYDLCGVRDPADLYHLTREQLLSLEGFQDKRADNLLAALQKSRDCALDAFLFALGIPNIGRKTAKDLA
;
A
#
# COMPACT_ATOMS: atom_id res chain seq x y z
N VAL A 1 -0.27 11.55 -13.70
CA VAL A 1 -0.67 10.24 -13.15
C VAL A 1 0.54 9.59 -12.50
N THR A 2 0.37 9.02 -11.31
CA THR A 2 1.35 8.17 -10.63
C THR A 2 0.78 6.76 -10.49
N TRP A 3 1.68 5.79 -10.36
CA TRP A 3 1.31 4.37 -10.17
C TRP A 3 1.72 3.94 -8.77
N GLU A 4 0.75 3.71 -7.92
CA GLU A 4 0.97 3.28 -6.53
C GLU A 4 0.92 1.75 -6.44
N LEU A 5 1.87 1.18 -5.71
CA LEU A 5 2.01 -0.26 -5.54
C LEU A 5 1.51 -0.69 -4.16
N GLY A 6 0.48 -1.50 -4.14
CA GLY A 6 -0.07 -2.06 -2.92
C GLY A 6 0.66 -3.31 -2.42
N ARG A 7 0.31 -3.76 -1.23
CA ARG A 7 0.86 -4.94 -0.53
C ARG A 7 0.83 -6.22 -1.39
N THR A 8 -0.16 -6.37 -2.23
CA THR A 8 -0.34 -7.57 -3.08
C THR A 8 0.39 -7.48 -4.43
N GLY A 9 1.16 -6.41 -4.64
CA GLY A 9 1.81 -6.13 -5.91
C GLY A 9 0.90 -5.46 -6.95
N LYS A 10 -0.38 -5.23 -6.64
CA LYS A 10 -1.29 -4.54 -7.53
C LYS A 10 -0.85 -3.09 -7.72
N LEU A 11 -0.74 -2.65 -8.98
CA LEU A 11 -0.55 -1.25 -9.34
C LEU A 11 -1.90 -0.57 -9.48
N THR A 12 -2.04 0.55 -8.78
CA THR A 12 -3.23 1.40 -8.85
C THR A 12 -2.84 2.76 -9.39
N PRO A 13 -3.39 3.18 -10.53
CA PRO A 13 -3.13 4.51 -11.07
C PRO A 13 -3.85 5.58 -10.26
N LEU A 14 -3.14 6.65 -9.92
CA LEU A 14 -3.64 7.80 -9.19
C LEU A 14 -3.48 9.06 -10.04
N ALA A 15 -4.57 9.73 -10.32
CA ALA A 15 -4.55 11.03 -10.99
C ALA A 15 -4.21 12.13 -10.00
N HIS A 16 -3.33 13.05 -10.43
CA HIS A 16 -3.13 14.33 -9.79
C HIS A 16 -3.95 15.36 -10.57
N VAL A 17 -4.85 16.03 -9.89
CA VAL A 17 -5.76 17.00 -10.47
C VAL A 17 -5.53 18.38 -9.86
N GLU A 18 -6.01 19.42 -10.54
CA GLU A 18 -6.09 20.75 -9.93
C GLU A 18 -6.93 20.67 -8.65
N ALA A 19 -6.59 21.53 -7.69
CA ALA A 19 -7.26 21.51 -6.40
C ALA A 19 -8.73 21.89 -6.56
N VAL A 20 -9.63 21.01 -6.18
CA VAL A 20 -11.08 21.23 -6.19
C VAL A 20 -11.61 21.10 -4.77
N ASP A 21 -12.45 22.04 -4.35
CA ASP A 21 -13.12 21.96 -3.05
C ASP A 21 -14.38 21.09 -3.17
N PHE A 22 -14.44 20.07 -2.33
CA PHE A 22 -15.57 19.16 -2.20
C PHE A 22 -16.12 19.24 -0.78
N ALA A 23 -17.15 20.03 -0.55
CA ALA A 23 -17.80 20.20 0.74
C ALA A 23 -16.80 20.49 1.91
N GLY A 24 -15.88 21.45 1.67
CA GLY A 24 -14.88 21.86 2.66
C GLY A 24 -13.63 20.98 2.72
N VAL A 25 -13.51 20.00 1.80
CA VAL A 25 -12.29 19.17 1.67
C VAL A 25 -11.65 19.40 0.31
N THR A 26 -10.41 19.87 0.30
CA THR A 26 -9.66 20.07 -0.95
C THR A 26 -9.16 18.74 -1.51
N VAL A 27 -9.67 18.34 -2.67
CA VAL A 27 -9.25 17.16 -3.41
C VAL A 27 -8.16 17.53 -4.42
N ARG A 28 -7.03 16.83 -4.38
CA ARG A 28 -5.90 16.98 -5.33
C ARG A 28 -5.52 15.65 -5.99
N LYS A 29 -6.08 14.55 -5.52
CA LYS A 29 -5.80 13.21 -6.00
C LYS A 29 -7.08 12.40 -6.11
N ALA A 30 -7.23 11.64 -7.18
CA ALA A 30 -8.38 10.76 -7.37
C ALA A 30 -7.93 9.42 -7.98
N THR A 31 -8.58 8.33 -7.59
CA THR A 31 -8.25 7.02 -8.16
C THR A 31 -8.75 6.88 -9.59
N LEU A 32 -7.94 6.21 -10.40
CA LEU A 32 -8.27 5.77 -11.75
C LEU A 32 -8.62 4.27 -11.78
N ASN A 33 -8.69 3.64 -10.61
CA ASN A 33 -8.99 2.23 -10.39
C ASN A 33 -7.97 1.25 -11.02
N ASN A 34 -7.86 1.22 -12.32
CA ASN A 34 -6.95 0.36 -13.08
C ASN A 34 -6.74 0.87 -14.52
N TYR A 35 -5.81 0.27 -15.26
CA TYR A 35 -5.53 0.69 -16.62
C TYR A 35 -6.71 0.46 -17.58
N GLY A 36 -7.47 -0.61 -17.42
CA GLY A 36 -8.67 -0.86 -18.21
C GLY A 36 -9.73 0.23 -18.04
N ASP A 37 -9.86 0.80 -16.85
CA ASP A 37 -10.74 1.94 -16.60
C ASP A 37 -10.28 3.22 -17.28
N ILE A 38 -8.97 3.47 -17.32
CA ILE A 38 -8.38 4.60 -18.05
C ILE A 38 -8.77 4.51 -19.52
N GLN A 39 -8.61 3.34 -20.14
CA GLN A 39 -8.96 3.10 -21.54
C GLN A 39 -10.46 3.24 -21.79
N ARG A 40 -11.29 2.59 -20.98
CA ARG A 40 -12.75 2.62 -21.09
C ARG A 40 -13.32 4.04 -21.00
N LYS A 41 -12.77 4.85 -20.08
CA LYS A 41 -13.16 6.24 -19.88
C LYS A 41 -12.46 7.22 -20.83
N ARG A 42 -11.58 6.74 -21.71
CA ARG A 42 -10.80 7.53 -22.69
C ARG A 42 -10.05 8.70 -22.04
N LEU A 43 -9.45 8.45 -20.88
CA LEU A 43 -8.76 9.49 -20.11
C LEU A 43 -7.41 9.83 -20.74
N LEU A 44 -7.11 11.12 -20.77
CA LEU A 44 -5.84 11.67 -21.26
C LEU A 44 -5.21 12.56 -20.20
N LEU A 45 -3.89 12.73 -20.27
CA LEU A 45 -3.21 13.75 -19.45
C LEU A 45 -3.63 15.13 -19.93
N GLY A 46 -4.01 16.00 -18.99
CA GLY A 46 -4.45 17.37 -19.28
C GLY A 46 -5.93 17.51 -19.65
N CYS A 47 -6.70 16.42 -19.72
CA CYS A 47 -8.13 16.51 -19.97
C CYS A 47 -8.91 16.91 -18.71
N THR A 48 -10.06 17.55 -18.90
CA THR A 48 -11.04 17.81 -17.84
C THR A 48 -11.78 16.52 -17.49
N VAL A 49 -11.97 16.27 -16.19
CA VAL A 49 -12.56 15.01 -15.71
C VAL A 49 -13.68 15.25 -14.70
N TRP A 50 -14.63 14.33 -14.67
CA TRP A 50 -15.63 14.26 -13.62
C TRP A 50 -15.08 13.50 -12.43
N ILE A 51 -15.13 14.13 -11.23
CA ILE A 51 -14.71 13.49 -9.96
C ILE A 51 -15.95 13.28 -9.11
N ARG A 52 -16.06 12.10 -8.54
CA ARG A 52 -17.06 11.73 -7.52
C ARG A 52 -16.36 11.31 -6.24
N ARG A 53 -16.91 11.68 -5.11
CA ARG A 53 -16.54 11.15 -3.82
C ARG A 53 -17.57 10.10 -3.41
N SER A 54 -17.18 8.84 -3.37
CA SER A 54 -18.04 7.73 -2.96
C SER A 54 -17.87 7.51 -1.46
N ASN A 55 -18.97 7.50 -0.71
CA ASN A 55 -19.00 7.22 0.73
C ASN A 55 -17.97 7.99 1.57
N ASP A 56 -17.72 9.25 1.25
CA ASP A 56 -16.80 10.15 1.96
C ASP A 56 -15.32 9.69 2.07
N VAL A 57 -14.87 8.67 1.31
CA VAL A 57 -13.56 8.08 1.56
C VAL A 57 -12.52 8.39 0.48
N ILE A 58 -12.72 7.98 -0.77
CA ILE A 58 -11.70 8.13 -1.82
C ILE A 58 -12.31 8.79 -3.06
N PRO A 59 -11.78 9.97 -3.50
CA PRO A 59 -12.19 10.56 -4.76
C PRO A 59 -11.90 9.64 -5.94
N GLU A 60 -12.87 9.50 -6.83
CA GLU A 60 -12.81 8.66 -8.02
C GLU A 60 -13.08 9.48 -9.27
N ILE A 61 -12.31 9.26 -10.34
CA ILE A 61 -12.62 9.81 -11.66
C ILE A 61 -13.67 8.92 -12.32
N THR A 62 -14.83 9.50 -12.60
CA THR A 62 -15.96 8.79 -13.22
C THR A 62 -15.95 8.84 -14.74
N GLY A 63 -15.34 9.86 -15.33
CA GLY A 63 -15.23 10.01 -16.77
C GLY A 63 -14.50 11.27 -17.18
N ARG A 64 -14.30 11.43 -18.50
CA ARG A 64 -13.79 12.63 -19.15
C ARG A 64 -14.94 13.56 -19.50
N VAL A 65 -14.71 14.87 -19.41
CA VAL A 65 -15.63 15.87 -19.94
C VAL A 65 -15.40 15.99 -21.46
N GLU A 66 -16.47 16.00 -22.24
CA GLU A 66 -16.42 16.20 -23.70
C GLU A 66 -16.40 17.71 -24.03
N ASP A 67 -15.33 18.37 -23.65
CA ASP A 67 -15.13 19.83 -23.85
C ASP A 67 -14.19 20.18 -25.01
N GLY A 68 -13.82 19.15 -25.81
CA GLY A 68 -12.84 19.30 -26.89
C GLY A 68 -11.39 19.39 -26.43
N SER A 69 -11.13 19.26 -25.12
CA SER A 69 -9.76 19.26 -24.58
C SER A 69 -8.93 18.17 -25.24
N THR A 70 -7.73 18.52 -25.68
CA THR A 70 -6.73 17.61 -26.21
C THR A 70 -5.73 17.29 -25.11
N GLY A 71 -5.19 16.06 -25.12
CA GLY A 71 -4.20 15.65 -24.14
C GLY A 71 -3.35 14.50 -24.67
N SER A 72 -2.31 14.14 -23.93
CA SER A 72 -1.49 12.98 -24.27
C SER A 72 -2.02 11.71 -23.64
N GLU A 73 -1.71 10.57 -24.26
CA GLU A 73 -2.10 9.25 -23.73
C GLU A 73 -1.44 8.98 -22.39
N ILE A 74 -2.19 8.34 -21.49
CA ILE A 74 -1.65 7.84 -20.25
C ILE A 74 -0.95 6.52 -20.53
N ALA A 75 0.38 6.53 -20.55
CA ALA A 75 1.18 5.35 -20.87
C ALA A 75 0.93 4.22 -19.88
N LYS A 76 0.76 3.00 -20.42
CA LYS A 76 0.70 1.77 -19.65
C LYS A 76 2.12 1.38 -19.19
N PRO A 77 2.38 1.26 -17.89
CA PRO A 77 3.68 0.80 -17.45
C PRO A 77 3.88 -0.68 -17.82
N THR A 78 5.06 -0.99 -18.30
CA THR A 78 5.48 -2.37 -18.61
C THR A 78 6.35 -2.97 -17.52
N VAL A 79 6.98 -2.11 -16.74
CA VAL A 79 7.85 -2.49 -15.61
C VAL A 79 7.37 -1.83 -14.31
N CYS A 80 7.69 -2.47 -13.21
CA CYS A 80 7.37 -1.94 -11.88
C CYS A 80 8.13 -0.63 -11.61
N PRO A 81 7.45 0.47 -11.27
CA PRO A 81 8.10 1.75 -11.02
C PRO A 81 9.02 1.74 -9.78
N ALA A 82 8.88 0.73 -8.91
CA ALA A 82 9.65 0.63 -7.68
C ALA A 82 10.86 -0.30 -7.76
N CYS A 83 10.80 -1.39 -8.53
CA CYS A 83 11.87 -2.38 -8.59
C CYS A 83 12.33 -2.75 -10.00
N GLY A 84 11.72 -2.20 -11.06
CA GLY A 84 12.10 -2.44 -12.44
C GLY A 84 11.65 -3.79 -13.03
N GLU A 85 11.11 -4.71 -12.24
CA GLU A 85 10.66 -6.01 -12.72
C GLU A 85 9.50 -5.90 -13.71
N PRO A 86 9.42 -6.76 -14.73
CA PRO A 86 8.29 -6.80 -15.63
C PRO A 86 6.96 -6.97 -14.89
N LEU A 87 5.95 -6.22 -15.35
CA LEU A 87 4.61 -6.33 -14.80
C LEU A 87 3.80 -7.44 -15.49
N VAL A 88 2.93 -8.07 -14.73
CA VAL A 88 2.01 -9.09 -15.20
C VAL A 88 0.59 -8.55 -15.19
N GLU A 89 -0.12 -8.76 -16.29
CA GLU A 89 -1.55 -8.44 -16.37
C GLU A 89 -2.39 -9.59 -15.80
N ARG A 90 -3.38 -9.20 -14.98
CA ARG A 90 -4.43 -10.12 -14.52
C ARG A 90 -5.76 -9.41 -14.63
N GLY A 91 -6.51 -9.72 -15.69
CA GLY A 91 -7.70 -8.98 -16.07
C GLY A 91 -7.38 -7.51 -16.36
N ALA A 92 -8.10 -6.58 -15.76
CA ALA A 92 -7.91 -5.14 -15.96
C ALA A 92 -6.76 -4.53 -15.11
N ASN A 93 -6.06 -5.34 -14.32
CA ASN A 93 -5.07 -4.85 -13.35
C ASN A 93 -3.65 -5.29 -13.72
N LEU A 94 -2.68 -4.44 -13.34
CA LEU A 94 -1.25 -4.71 -13.45
C LEU A 94 -0.69 -5.13 -12.10
N TYR A 95 0.23 -6.10 -12.08
CA TYR A 95 0.86 -6.62 -10.88
C TYR A 95 2.36 -6.72 -11.01
N CYS A 96 3.07 -6.28 -9.98
CA CYS A 96 4.46 -6.62 -9.76
C CYS A 96 4.51 -7.96 -9.00
N VAL A 97 5.14 -8.97 -9.60
CA VAL A 97 5.25 -10.31 -9.00
C VAL A 97 6.46 -10.47 -8.07
N ASN A 98 7.36 -9.49 -8.04
CA ASN A 98 8.54 -9.49 -7.18
C ASN A 98 8.16 -9.23 -5.71
N ARG A 99 7.72 -10.27 -5.03
CA ARG A 99 7.29 -10.16 -3.62
C ARG A 99 8.46 -10.02 -2.64
N GLN A 100 9.65 -10.48 -3.00
CA GLN A 100 10.77 -10.57 -2.06
C GLN A 100 11.54 -9.25 -1.93
N THR A 101 11.89 -8.62 -3.05
CA THR A 101 12.77 -7.45 -3.06
C THR A 101 12.09 -6.15 -3.47
N CYS A 102 10.83 -6.19 -3.86
CA CYS A 102 10.08 -4.97 -4.16
C CYS A 102 9.75 -4.23 -2.86
N ARG A 103 10.49 -3.15 -2.59
CA ARG A 103 10.42 -2.40 -1.33
C ARG A 103 8.99 -2.03 -0.89
N PRO A 104 8.13 -1.39 -1.72
CA PRO A 104 6.78 -1.03 -1.30
C PRO A 104 5.94 -2.24 -0.87
N GLN A 105 6.08 -3.37 -1.56
CA GLN A 105 5.38 -4.60 -1.20
C GLN A 105 5.85 -5.16 0.15
N ALA A 106 7.17 -5.20 0.37
CA ALA A 106 7.74 -5.69 1.63
C ALA A 106 7.33 -4.79 2.81
N VAL A 107 7.48 -3.47 2.67
CA VAL A 107 7.09 -2.48 3.69
C VAL A 107 5.59 -2.60 4.02
N ALA A 108 4.73 -2.67 3.00
CA ALA A 108 3.29 -2.81 3.22
C ALA A 108 2.90 -4.16 3.86
N ARG A 109 3.65 -5.26 3.58
CA ARG A 109 3.45 -6.55 4.26
C ARG A 109 3.84 -6.46 5.73
N LEU A 110 4.99 -5.87 6.05
CA LEU A 110 5.44 -5.68 7.44
C LEU A 110 4.45 -4.82 8.23
N ALA A 111 3.97 -3.72 7.64
CA ALA A 111 2.97 -2.85 8.25
C ALA A 111 1.63 -3.57 8.47
N HIS A 112 1.18 -4.37 7.49
CA HIS A 112 -0.02 -5.19 7.62
C HIS A 112 0.12 -6.23 8.73
N PHE A 113 1.24 -6.96 8.75
CA PHE A 113 1.53 -7.96 9.78
C PHE A 113 1.50 -7.37 11.18
N ALA A 114 2.07 -6.16 11.34
CA ALA A 114 2.10 -5.46 12.63
C ALA A 114 0.78 -4.77 13.01
N GLY A 115 -0.19 -4.73 12.10
CA GLY A 115 -1.45 -4.01 12.29
C GLY A 115 -2.24 -4.46 13.51
N ARG A 116 -3.08 -3.54 14.05
CA ARG A 116 -3.92 -3.79 15.24
C ARG A 116 -4.80 -5.03 15.12
N ASP A 117 -5.33 -5.26 13.92
CA ASP A 117 -6.20 -6.40 13.63
C ASP A 117 -5.43 -7.69 13.28
N ALA A 118 -4.12 -7.60 13.23
CA ALA A 118 -3.19 -8.69 12.95
C ALA A 118 -2.40 -9.04 14.22
N MET A 119 -1.08 -8.85 14.20
CA MET A 119 -0.22 -9.19 15.36
C MET A 119 -0.17 -8.09 16.45
N ASP A 120 -0.83 -6.96 16.24
CA ASP A 120 -0.90 -5.80 17.15
C ASP A 120 0.47 -5.34 17.68
N ILE A 121 1.46 -5.28 16.79
CA ILE A 121 2.81 -4.85 17.15
C ILE A 121 2.84 -3.31 17.20
N THR A 122 2.66 -2.76 18.38
CA THR A 122 2.70 -1.30 18.59
C THR A 122 4.07 -0.72 18.25
N SER A 123 4.12 0.57 17.88
CA SER A 123 5.32 1.29 17.44
C SER A 123 5.88 0.89 16.07
N LEU A 124 5.30 -0.09 15.38
CA LEU A 124 5.65 -0.49 14.02
C LEU A 124 4.67 0.09 13.00
N SER A 125 4.87 1.36 12.65
CA SER A 125 4.15 2.04 11.57
C SER A 125 4.75 1.69 10.19
N GLU A 126 4.09 2.08 9.10
CA GLU A 126 4.64 1.93 7.75
C GLU A 126 5.98 2.68 7.59
N LYS A 127 6.13 3.88 8.19
CA LYS A 127 7.42 4.61 8.23
C LYS A 127 8.50 3.76 8.93
N THR A 128 8.17 3.16 10.07
CA THR A 128 9.09 2.27 10.81
C THR A 128 9.43 1.02 9.99
N ALA A 129 8.44 0.39 9.36
CA ALA A 129 8.67 -0.76 8.48
C ALA A 129 9.61 -0.41 7.31
N GLY A 130 9.47 0.79 6.74
CA GLY A 130 10.38 1.30 5.72
C GLY A 130 11.82 1.42 6.21
N GLN A 131 12.04 1.99 7.40
CA GLN A 131 13.38 2.09 8.00
C GLN A 131 13.98 0.71 8.32
N LEU A 132 13.18 -0.21 8.85
CA LEU A 132 13.63 -1.58 9.11
C LEU A 132 14.04 -2.30 7.82
N TYR A 133 13.29 -2.10 6.76
CA TYR A 133 13.64 -2.63 5.44
C TYR A 133 14.98 -2.05 4.94
N ASP A 134 15.15 -0.73 5.01
CA ASP A 134 16.28 -0.02 4.42
C ASP A 134 17.58 -0.20 5.24
N LEU A 135 17.49 -0.15 6.57
CA LEU A 135 18.64 -0.06 7.46
C LEU A 135 18.96 -1.37 8.18
N CYS A 136 17.93 -2.18 8.48
CA CYS A 136 18.11 -3.43 9.23
C CYS A 136 17.99 -4.69 8.36
N GLY A 137 17.74 -4.54 7.06
CA GLY A 137 17.63 -5.67 6.14
C GLY A 137 16.38 -6.55 6.32
N VAL A 138 15.36 -6.07 7.04
CA VAL A 138 14.10 -6.79 7.27
C VAL A 138 13.34 -6.92 5.95
N ARG A 139 13.06 -8.13 5.52
CA ARG A 139 12.36 -8.45 4.25
C ARG A 139 11.06 -9.21 4.47
N ASP A 140 11.01 -9.98 5.53
CA ASP A 140 9.90 -10.85 5.90
C ASP A 140 9.44 -10.57 7.34
N PRO A 141 8.16 -10.79 7.69
CA PRO A 141 7.70 -10.70 9.08
C PRO A 141 8.51 -11.51 10.09
N ALA A 142 9.06 -12.66 9.70
CA ALA A 142 9.91 -13.46 10.59
C ALA A 142 11.18 -12.73 11.03
N ASP A 143 11.74 -11.88 10.16
CA ASP A 143 12.95 -11.10 10.47
C ASP A 143 12.72 -10.12 11.63
N LEU A 144 11.47 -9.66 11.84
CA LEU A 144 11.11 -8.76 12.94
C LEU A 144 11.47 -9.35 14.32
N TYR A 145 11.39 -10.67 14.46
CA TYR A 145 11.65 -11.37 15.72
C TYR A 145 13.14 -11.60 16.00
N HIS A 146 14.02 -11.20 15.08
CA HIS A 146 15.47 -11.23 15.20
C HIS A 146 16.09 -9.85 15.39
N LEU A 147 15.27 -8.80 15.47
CA LEU A 147 15.73 -7.43 15.68
C LEU A 147 16.41 -7.28 17.05
N THR A 148 17.57 -6.60 17.03
CA THR A 148 18.26 -6.23 18.26
C THR A 148 17.97 -4.78 18.67
N ARG A 149 18.20 -4.48 19.95
CA ARG A 149 18.04 -3.13 20.50
C ARG A 149 18.93 -2.11 19.79
N GLU A 150 20.17 -2.49 19.48
CA GLU A 150 21.16 -1.66 18.78
C GLU A 150 20.67 -1.29 17.38
N GLN A 151 20.08 -2.24 16.64
CA GLN A 151 19.48 -1.98 15.33
C GLN A 151 18.33 -0.97 15.43
N LEU A 152 17.48 -1.10 16.43
CA LEU A 152 16.37 -0.17 16.63
C LEU A 152 16.84 1.24 17.01
N LEU A 153 17.87 1.36 17.83
CA LEU A 153 18.44 2.67 18.22
C LEU A 153 19.11 3.39 17.03
N SER A 154 19.47 2.68 15.97
CA SER A 154 20.00 3.31 14.74
C SER A 154 18.91 3.94 13.86
N LEU A 155 17.62 3.69 14.14
CA LEU A 155 16.51 4.21 13.36
C LEU A 155 16.18 5.66 13.73
N GLU A 156 15.81 6.47 12.75
CA GLU A 156 15.38 7.83 12.98
C GLU A 156 14.15 7.89 13.90
N GLY A 157 14.24 8.68 14.96
CA GLY A 157 13.16 8.87 15.93
C GLY A 157 12.98 7.70 16.91
N PHE A 158 13.94 6.78 16.99
CA PHE A 158 14.01 5.77 18.03
C PHE A 158 14.98 6.19 19.12
N GLN A 159 14.47 6.17 20.34
CA GLN A 159 15.21 6.29 21.60
C GLN A 159 14.91 5.05 22.44
N ASP A 160 15.60 4.90 23.57
CA ASP A 160 15.51 3.73 24.46
C ASP A 160 14.07 3.26 24.70
N LYS A 161 13.19 4.14 25.14
CA LYS A 161 11.79 3.82 25.44
C LYS A 161 11.03 3.25 24.22
N ARG A 162 11.28 3.80 23.03
CA ARG A 162 10.57 3.34 21.81
C ARG A 162 11.13 2.01 21.32
N ALA A 163 12.44 1.79 21.42
CA ALA A 163 13.08 0.53 21.10
C ALA A 163 12.59 -0.58 22.04
N ASP A 164 12.59 -0.32 23.34
CA ASP A 164 12.14 -1.27 24.36
C ASP A 164 10.64 -1.62 24.18
N ASN A 165 9.79 -0.61 23.88
CA ASN A 165 8.37 -0.84 23.59
C ASN A 165 8.15 -1.71 22.37
N LEU A 166 8.92 -1.52 21.29
CA LEU A 166 8.79 -2.33 20.09
C LEU A 166 9.25 -3.78 20.35
N LEU A 167 10.35 -3.98 21.07
CA LEU A 167 10.84 -5.32 21.45
C LEU A 167 9.82 -6.04 22.35
N ALA A 168 9.24 -5.34 23.31
CA ALA A 168 8.19 -5.86 24.19
C ALA A 168 6.93 -6.26 23.39
N ALA A 169 6.52 -5.42 22.42
CA ALA A 169 5.39 -5.72 21.55
C ALA A 169 5.64 -6.93 20.66
N LEU A 170 6.85 -7.06 20.09
CA LEU A 170 7.27 -8.24 19.34
C LEU A 170 7.26 -9.51 20.21
N GLN A 171 7.76 -9.43 21.44
CA GLN A 171 7.73 -10.58 22.35
C GLN A 171 6.29 -10.97 22.72
N LYS A 172 5.43 -9.99 23.02
CA LYS A 172 4.00 -10.22 23.31
C LYS A 172 3.27 -10.87 22.13
N SER A 173 3.58 -10.46 20.89
CA SER A 173 2.91 -10.96 19.69
C SER A 173 3.21 -12.44 19.38
N ARG A 174 4.19 -13.07 20.07
CA ARG A 174 4.47 -14.51 19.93
C ARG A 174 3.34 -15.38 20.49
N ASP A 175 2.57 -14.84 21.43
CA ASP A 175 1.37 -15.48 21.97
C ASP A 175 0.15 -14.75 21.42
N CYS A 176 -0.35 -15.20 20.28
CA CYS A 176 -1.47 -14.60 19.56
C CYS A 176 -2.53 -15.64 19.21
N ALA A 177 -3.77 -15.19 19.00
CA ALA A 177 -4.85 -16.04 18.53
C ALA A 177 -4.60 -16.48 17.08
N LEU A 178 -5.02 -17.71 16.73
CA LEU A 178 -4.80 -18.29 15.41
C LEU A 178 -5.44 -17.45 14.30
N ASP A 179 -6.62 -16.90 14.50
CA ASP A 179 -7.30 -16.05 13.54
C ASP A 179 -6.52 -14.75 13.25
N ALA A 180 -5.95 -14.13 14.28
CA ALA A 180 -5.10 -12.95 14.14
C ALA A 180 -3.84 -13.27 13.33
N PHE A 181 -3.19 -14.39 13.59
CA PHE A 181 -2.01 -14.85 12.86
C PHE A 181 -2.34 -15.15 11.40
N LEU A 182 -3.41 -15.90 11.12
CA LEU A 182 -3.86 -16.20 9.75
C LEU A 182 -4.14 -14.91 8.95
N PHE A 183 -4.79 -13.94 9.58
CA PHE A 183 -5.01 -12.64 8.96
C PHE A 183 -3.69 -11.88 8.74
N ALA A 184 -2.78 -11.91 9.71
CA ALA A 184 -1.48 -11.25 9.64
C ALA A 184 -0.61 -11.73 8.49
N LEU A 185 -0.67 -13.02 8.15
CA LEU A 185 0.05 -13.60 7.00
C LEU A 185 -0.35 -12.96 5.66
N GLY A 186 -1.52 -12.30 5.60
CA GLY A 186 -2.00 -11.60 4.40
C GLY A 186 -2.19 -12.53 3.21
N ILE A 187 -2.64 -13.74 3.45
CA ILE A 187 -2.95 -14.73 2.41
C ILE A 187 -4.07 -14.17 1.52
N PRO A 188 -3.93 -14.25 0.18
CA PRO A 188 -4.98 -13.78 -0.73
C PRO A 188 -6.35 -14.39 -0.40
N ASN A 189 -7.39 -13.56 -0.40
CA ASN A 189 -8.78 -13.92 -0.10
C ASN A 189 -9.06 -14.34 1.37
N ILE A 190 -8.07 -14.34 2.25
CA ILE A 190 -8.27 -14.54 3.68
C ILE A 190 -8.34 -13.17 4.36
N GLY A 191 -9.58 -12.67 4.53
CA GLY A 191 -9.89 -11.51 5.35
C GLY A 191 -10.11 -11.90 6.82
N ARG A 192 -10.37 -10.91 7.68
CA ARG A 192 -10.63 -11.15 9.13
C ARG A 192 -11.74 -12.17 9.39
N LYS A 193 -12.84 -12.09 8.63
CA LYS A 193 -13.97 -13.03 8.80
C LYS A 193 -13.52 -14.45 8.45
N THR A 194 -12.91 -14.64 7.28
CA THR A 194 -12.43 -15.95 6.84
C THR A 194 -11.38 -16.52 7.79
N ALA A 195 -10.46 -15.68 8.30
CA ALA A 195 -9.46 -16.11 9.28
C ALA A 195 -10.12 -16.63 10.58
N LYS A 196 -11.19 -15.96 11.05
CA LYS A 196 -11.99 -16.43 12.20
C LYS A 196 -12.72 -17.74 11.92
N ASP A 197 -13.25 -17.91 10.70
CA ASP A 197 -13.98 -19.13 10.33
C ASP A 197 -13.04 -20.34 10.20
N LEU A 198 -11.72 -20.10 10.02
CA LEU A 198 -10.67 -21.12 9.88
C LEU A 198 -9.96 -21.46 11.21
N ALA A 199 -10.09 -20.63 12.23
CA ALA A 199 -9.45 -20.80 13.53
C ALA A 199 -10.36 -21.54 14.52
#